data_e8174b73945d2b62ddc5ccb8acb6d285
#
_entry.id   e8174b73945d2b62ddc5ccb8acb6d285
#
_cell.length_a   1.000
_cell.length_b   1.000
_cell.length_c   1.000
_cell.angle_alpha   90.00
_cell.angle_beta   90.00
_cell.angle_gamma   90.00
#
_symmetry.space_group_name_H-M   'P 1'
#
loop_
_entity.id
_entity.type
_entity.pdbx_description
1 polymer ?
#
loop_
_entity_poly.entity_id
_entity_poly.type
_entity_poly.pdbx_seq_one_letter_code
_entity_poly.pdbx_strand_id
1 'polypeptide(L)'
;MPVQVACTSYPHKEQKVNVLSTKDYIALEGQYNAHNYKPLDVVITRGEGPWVWDVEGRKYLDCLSAYSAVNQGHCHPRIVQAMVEQAQRLALTSRAFRNAQLPLLAQELCELTGYEMMLPMNTGAEAVETALKAARRWGYRIKGVQDDRAEVIACTGNFHGRTISIITCSSEEQYRDDFGPFTPGFTLVPYGDAGALERAITPNTVAFLFEPIQGESGVVIPPEGYIRRAREICTRHNVLMMADEIQSGLGRTGKLLACEHEGIRPDVVMLGKALSGGMYPVSAVLASREVLGVFDPGDHGSTFGGNPLACVVARAALRVIVDEHLCERAAELGEYMITRLQKIQSPHVALFRGKGLFVGIVLKPEAGGARRFCEALMERGVLAKDTHGTVIRLAPPLVTKKEELDWMLEQIEAVLSI
;
A
#
# COMPACT_ATOMS: atom_id res chain seq x y z
N MET A 1 1.85 23.96 47.81
CA MET A 1 2.43 22.62 48.05
C MET A 1 2.62 21.95 46.68
N PRO A 2 3.84 21.59 46.29
CA PRO A 2 4.03 20.93 44.99
C PRO A 2 3.59 19.47 45.13
N VAL A 3 2.72 19.04 44.25
CA VAL A 3 2.33 17.63 44.10
C VAL A 3 3.52 16.88 43.54
N GLN A 4 4.19 16.08 44.34
CA GLN A 4 5.15 15.10 43.86
C GLN A 4 4.43 13.99 43.10
N VAL A 5 4.54 14.02 41.79
CA VAL A 5 4.17 12.87 40.95
C VAL A 5 5.28 11.83 41.17
N ALA A 6 4.98 10.79 41.94
CA ALA A 6 5.86 9.65 42.07
C ALA A 6 6.01 8.95 40.74
N CYS A 7 7.14 9.11 40.08
CA CYS A 7 7.52 8.27 38.95
C CYS A 7 7.78 6.87 39.52
N THR A 8 6.77 6.01 39.50
CA THR A 8 6.94 4.60 39.87
C THR A 8 7.83 3.97 38.82
N SER A 9 9.08 3.70 39.19
CA SER A 9 9.98 2.86 38.40
C SER A 9 9.27 1.51 38.14
N TYR A 10 9.02 1.20 36.87
CA TYR A 10 8.66 -0.16 36.53
C TYR A 10 9.74 -1.09 37.05
N PRO A 11 9.41 -2.10 37.88
CA PRO A 11 10.42 -3.00 38.39
C PRO A 11 10.94 -3.82 37.19
N HIS A 12 12.19 -3.62 36.79
CA HIS A 12 12.96 -4.58 36.05
C HIS A 12 13.21 -5.82 36.93
N LYS A 13 12.15 -6.62 37.13
CA LYS A 13 12.36 -8.01 37.50
C LYS A 13 12.86 -8.70 36.22
N GLU A 14 14.03 -9.32 36.31
CA GLU A 14 14.38 -10.42 35.42
C GLU A 14 13.29 -11.50 35.57
N GLN A 15 12.16 -11.28 34.89
CA GLN A 15 11.19 -12.34 34.69
C GLN A 15 11.89 -13.33 33.76
N LYS A 16 12.04 -14.57 34.20
CA LYS A 16 12.14 -15.69 33.29
C LYS A 16 11.05 -15.44 32.25
N VAL A 17 11.46 -15.09 31.02
CA VAL A 17 10.53 -14.88 29.92
C VAL A 17 9.87 -16.25 29.73
N ASN A 18 8.71 -16.45 30.33
CA ASN A 18 7.85 -17.55 29.93
C ASN A 18 7.56 -17.27 28.47
N VAL A 19 8.14 -18.04 27.57
CA VAL A 19 7.88 -17.98 26.14
C VAL A 19 6.40 -18.34 26.01
N LEU A 20 5.57 -17.32 25.73
CA LEU A 20 4.14 -17.52 25.50
C LEU A 20 3.97 -18.34 24.22
N SER A 21 3.04 -19.27 24.22
CA SER A 21 2.66 -20.01 23.02
C SER A 21 1.79 -19.15 22.09
N THR A 22 1.64 -19.58 20.83
CA THR A 22 0.68 -18.97 19.88
C THR A 22 -0.70 -18.79 20.51
N LYS A 23 -1.20 -19.78 21.25
CA LYS A 23 -2.50 -19.72 21.94
C LYS A 23 -2.56 -18.63 23.01
N ASP A 24 -1.48 -18.44 23.77
CA ASP A 24 -1.42 -17.40 24.82
C ASP A 24 -1.43 -16.01 24.20
N TYR A 25 -0.67 -15.79 23.11
CA TYR A 25 -0.67 -14.52 22.38
C TYR A 25 -2.04 -14.20 21.78
N ILE A 26 -2.70 -15.17 21.13
CA ILE A 26 -4.04 -15.02 20.56
C ILE A 26 -5.05 -14.69 21.66
N ALA A 27 -4.96 -15.34 22.84
CA ALA A 27 -5.84 -15.06 23.97
C ALA A 27 -5.64 -13.64 24.52
N LEU A 28 -4.38 -13.17 24.62
CA LEU A 28 -4.07 -11.81 25.05
C LEU A 28 -4.58 -10.78 24.05
N GLU A 29 -4.36 -11.01 22.75
CA GLU A 29 -4.88 -10.15 21.69
C GLU A 29 -6.42 -10.07 21.73
N GLY A 30 -7.08 -11.20 21.87
CA GLY A 30 -8.53 -11.27 22.02
C GLY A 30 -9.07 -10.57 23.28
N GLN A 31 -8.26 -10.43 24.33
CA GLN A 31 -8.67 -9.74 25.57
C GLN A 31 -8.47 -8.22 25.51
N TYR A 32 -7.41 -7.73 24.84
CA TYR A 32 -6.99 -6.32 24.96
C TYR A 32 -7.08 -5.52 23.66
N ASN A 33 -7.14 -6.16 22.48
CA ASN A 33 -7.26 -5.46 21.21
C ASN A 33 -8.71 -5.40 20.71
N ALA A 34 -9.01 -4.38 19.92
CA ALA A 34 -10.27 -4.34 19.18
C ALA A 34 -10.30 -5.44 18.09
N HIS A 35 -11.44 -6.09 17.89
CA HIS A 35 -11.60 -7.21 16.97
C HIS A 35 -11.89 -6.75 15.53
N ASN A 36 -11.08 -5.84 15.00
CA ASN A 36 -11.23 -5.24 13.67
C ASN A 36 -10.54 -6.04 12.55
N TYR A 37 -9.80 -7.09 12.88
CA TYR A 37 -9.17 -8.01 11.94
C TYR A 37 -9.51 -9.47 12.28
N LYS A 38 -9.43 -10.33 11.25
CA LYS A 38 -9.48 -11.79 11.40
C LYS A 38 -8.20 -12.39 10.82
N PRO A 39 -7.08 -12.40 11.57
CA PRO A 39 -5.81 -12.94 11.10
C PRO A 39 -5.84 -14.46 10.92
N LEU A 40 -4.79 -15.03 10.34
CA LEU A 40 -4.47 -16.45 10.44
C LEU A 40 -3.90 -16.71 11.84
N ASP A 41 -4.10 -17.92 12.37
CA ASP A 41 -3.65 -18.32 13.71
C ASP A 41 -2.15 -18.62 13.72
N VAL A 42 -1.33 -17.60 13.41
CA VAL A 42 0.12 -17.63 13.43
C VAL A 42 0.64 -16.34 14.08
N VAL A 43 1.59 -16.48 15.01
CA VAL A 43 2.16 -15.33 15.74
C VAL A 43 3.61 -15.15 15.30
N ILE A 44 3.86 -14.19 14.42
CA ILE A 44 5.17 -13.91 13.83
C ILE A 44 6.04 -13.12 14.82
N THR A 45 7.28 -13.54 15.00
CA THR A 45 8.23 -12.90 15.91
C THR A 45 9.55 -12.49 15.26
N ARG A 46 9.87 -13.02 14.08
CA ARG A 46 11.12 -12.72 13.35
C ARG A 46 10.86 -12.65 11.86
N GLY A 47 11.58 -11.77 11.15
CA GLY A 47 11.59 -11.67 9.70
C GLY A 47 12.99 -11.45 9.15
N GLU A 48 13.30 -12.06 7.97
CA GLU A 48 14.57 -11.89 7.26
C GLU A 48 14.37 -12.19 5.75
N GLY A 49 14.61 -11.20 4.90
CA GLY A 49 14.34 -11.33 3.46
C GLY A 49 12.86 -11.68 3.21
N PRO A 50 12.55 -12.73 2.43
CA PRO A 50 11.19 -13.14 2.17
C PRO A 50 10.57 -14.04 3.25
N TRP A 51 11.33 -14.37 4.30
CA TRP A 51 10.96 -15.35 5.31
C TRP A 51 10.58 -14.72 6.64
N VAL A 52 9.61 -15.36 7.32
CA VAL A 52 9.23 -15.02 8.68
C VAL A 52 9.19 -16.29 9.54
N TRP A 53 9.30 -16.12 10.85
CA TRP A 53 9.23 -17.23 11.83
C TRP A 53 8.20 -16.89 12.90
N ASP A 54 7.42 -17.91 13.28
CA ASP A 54 6.50 -17.80 14.41
C ASP A 54 7.21 -17.99 15.76
N VAL A 55 6.44 -17.88 16.84
CA VAL A 55 6.94 -18.00 18.22
C VAL A 55 7.37 -19.43 18.56
N GLU A 56 6.92 -20.45 17.85
CA GLU A 56 7.37 -21.82 17.96
C GLU A 56 8.62 -22.10 17.09
N GLY A 57 9.08 -21.13 16.32
CA GLY A 57 10.26 -21.24 15.45
C GLY A 57 9.99 -21.85 14.08
N ARG A 58 8.74 -22.05 13.71
CA ARG A 58 8.37 -22.53 12.38
C ARG A 58 8.57 -21.43 11.35
N LYS A 59 9.12 -21.78 10.20
CA LYS A 59 9.49 -20.87 9.12
C LYS A 59 8.41 -20.82 8.04
N TYR A 60 8.11 -19.61 7.54
CA TYR A 60 7.13 -19.38 6.47
C TYR A 60 7.69 -18.44 5.42
N LEU A 61 7.33 -18.66 4.15
CA LEU A 61 7.49 -17.66 3.09
C LEU A 61 6.34 -16.67 3.18
N ASP A 62 6.66 -15.39 3.36
CA ASP A 62 5.66 -14.32 3.41
C ASP A 62 5.21 -13.92 2.00
N CYS A 63 4.03 -14.37 1.58
CA CYS A 63 3.45 -14.03 0.29
C CYS A 63 2.42 -12.90 0.36
N LEU A 64 2.40 -12.13 1.46
CA LEU A 64 1.61 -10.90 1.60
C LEU A 64 2.48 -9.64 1.61
N SER A 65 3.71 -9.73 2.14
CA SER A 65 4.67 -8.61 2.29
C SER A 65 4.05 -7.40 3.00
N ALA A 66 3.26 -7.63 4.05
CA ALA A 66 2.49 -6.58 4.74
C ALA A 66 1.76 -5.67 3.73
N TYR A 67 1.02 -6.26 2.80
CA TYR A 67 0.31 -5.56 1.71
C TYR A 67 1.23 -4.76 0.79
N SER A 68 2.38 -5.30 0.43
CA SER A 68 3.46 -4.67 -0.36
C SER A 68 4.25 -3.57 0.40
N ALA A 69 4.27 -3.59 1.72
CA ALA A 69 5.09 -2.66 2.49
C ALA A 69 6.56 -3.13 2.61
N VAL A 70 6.79 -4.46 2.59
CA VAL A 70 8.13 -5.06 2.66
C VAL A 70 8.60 -5.59 1.30
N ASN A 71 8.47 -4.78 0.25
CA ASN A 71 8.98 -5.13 -1.08
C ASN A 71 10.47 -5.49 -1.07
N GLN A 72 11.25 -4.80 -0.26
CA GLN A 72 12.70 -5.00 -0.07
C GLN A 72 13.03 -6.19 0.84
N GLY A 73 12.01 -6.93 1.31
CA GLY A 73 12.16 -8.01 2.29
C GLY A 73 12.17 -7.51 3.73
N HIS A 74 11.94 -8.43 4.65
CA HIS A 74 11.98 -8.15 6.08
C HIS A 74 13.39 -7.80 6.53
N CYS A 75 13.51 -6.77 7.37
CA CYS A 75 14.75 -6.36 8.03
C CYS A 75 15.94 -6.20 7.06
N HIS A 76 15.72 -5.55 5.90
CA HIS A 76 16.79 -5.35 4.92
C HIS A 76 17.99 -4.64 5.55
N PRO A 77 19.24 -5.19 5.50
CA PRO A 77 20.37 -4.69 6.28
C PRO A 77 20.69 -3.22 6.08
N ARG A 78 20.64 -2.74 4.82
CA ARG A 78 20.91 -1.32 4.48
C ARG A 78 19.87 -0.37 5.08
N ILE A 79 18.60 -0.79 5.13
CA ILE A 79 17.51 0.03 5.67
C ILE A 79 17.58 0.05 7.19
N VAL A 80 17.81 -1.12 7.82
CA VAL A 80 18.01 -1.24 9.27
C VAL A 80 19.20 -0.37 9.73
N GLN A 81 20.34 -0.46 9.03
CA GLN A 81 21.53 0.34 9.35
C GLN A 81 21.23 1.84 9.29
N ALA A 82 20.60 2.31 8.22
CA ALA A 82 20.24 3.72 8.04
C ALA A 82 19.29 4.21 9.14
N MET A 83 18.31 3.38 9.53
CA MET A 83 17.37 3.68 10.61
C MET A 83 18.08 3.81 11.96
N VAL A 84 18.95 2.86 12.32
CA VAL A 84 19.68 2.85 13.60
C VAL A 84 20.61 4.07 13.72
N GLU A 85 21.37 4.37 12.68
CA GLU A 85 22.26 5.52 12.64
C GLU A 85 21.51 6.85 12.79
N GLN A 86 20.38 7.00 12.10
CA GLN A 86 19.59 8.23 12.20
C GLN A 86 18.84 8.35 13.53
N ALA A 87 18.34 7.25 14.08
CA ALA A 87 17.66 7.24 15.39
C ALA A 87 18.57 7.73 16.53
N GLN A 88 19.86 7.41 16.47
CA GLN A 88 20.87 7.89 17.43
C GLN A 88 21.22 9.37 17.27
N ARG A 89 20.88 10.00 16.15
CA ARG A 89 21.19 11.42 15.86
C ARG A 89 20.01 12.33 16.11
N LEU A 90 18.89 12.05 15.47
CA LEU A 90 17.70 12.91 15.50
C LEU A 90 16.52 12.18 14.86
N ALA A 91 15.48 11.91 15.63
CA ALA A 91 14.28 11.24 15.14
C ALA A 91 13.22 12.24 14.62
N LEU A 92 12.97 13.31 15.35
CA LEU A 92 11.87 14.25 15.09
C LEU A 92 12.26 15.70 15.40
N THR A 93 11.87 16.66 14.54
CA THR A 93 11.98 18.10 14.78
C THR A 93 10.65 18.84 14.70
N SER A 94 9.56 18.17 14.25
CA SER A 94 8.38 18.78 13.65
C SER A 94 8.70 19.62 12.39
N ARG A 95 7.69 20.28 11.81
CA ARG A 95 7.89 21.20 10.66
C ARG A 95 8.08 22.66 11.07
N ALA A 96 8.08 22.93 12.39
CA ALA A 96 8.45 24.24 12.89
C ALA A 96 9.93 24.57 12.64
N PHE A 97 10.77 23.53 12.52
CA PHE A 97 12.17 23.64 12.15
C PHE A 97 12.48 22.85 10.88
N ARG A 98 13.47 23.29 10.14
CA ARG A 98 14.00 22.54 9.00
C ARG A 98 14.92 21.41 9.51
N ASN A 99 14.93 20.28 8.77
CA ASN A 99 15.89 19.22 9.00
C ASN A 99 16.64 18.90 7.69
N ALA A 100 17.84 18.36 7.82
CA ALA A 100 18.73 18.11 6.68
C ALA A 100 18.28 16.94 5.77
N GLN A 101 17.41 16.05 6.25
CA GLN A 101 17.06 14.82 5.53
C GLN A 101 15.86 15.00 4.59
N LEU A 102 14.93 15.85 4.95
CA LEU A 102 13.72 16.07 4.14
C LEU A 102 14.01 16.60 2.74
N PRO A 103 14.84 17.66 2.54
CA PRO A 103 15.14 18.14 1.19
C PRO A 103 15.86 17.10 0.34
N LEU A 104 16.69 16.24 0.94
CA LEU A 104 17.37 15.16 0.23
C LEU A 104 16.39 14.07 -0.22
N LEU A 105 15.42 13.67 0.63
CA LEU A 105 14.36 12.76 0.20
C LEU A 105 13.52 13.37 -0.92
N ALA A 106 13.14 14.65 -0.78
CA ALA A 106 12.34 15.33 -1.80
C ALA A 106 13.07 15.38 -3.15
N GLN A 107 14.35 15.72 -3.15
CA GLN A 107 15.17 15.72 -4.34
C GLN A 107 15.25 14.32 -4.97
N GLU A 108 15.70 13.31 -4.22
CA GLU A 108 15.87 11.94 -4.73
C GLU A 108 14.54 11.38 -5.29
N LEU A 109 13.43 11.60 -4.60
CA LEU A 109 12.13 11.09 -5.03
C LEU A 109 11.61 11.83 -6.28
N CYS A 110 11.76 13.16 -6.33
CA CYS A 110 11.38 13.95 -7.50
C CYS A 110 12.24 13.63 -8.73
N GLU A 111 13.56 13.48 -8.57
CA GLU A 111 14.47 13.09 -9.65
C GLU A 111 14.14 11.68 -10.17
N LEU A 112 13.88 10.72 -9.27
CA LEU A 112 13.57 9.34 -9.63
C LEU A 112 12.24 9.21 -10.38
N THR A 113 11.23 9.98 -9.99
CA THR A 113 9.87 9.88 -10.55
C THR A 113 9.57 10.95 -11.59
N GLY A 114 10.43 11.96 -11.71
CA GLY A 114 10.27 13.09 -12.62
C GLY A 114 9.23 14.12 -12.18
N TYR A 115 8.64 14.05 -10.98
CA TYR A 115 7.73 15.07 -10.46
C TYR A 115 8.48 16.29 -9.93
N GLU A 116 7.79 17.44 -9.85
CA GLU A 116 8.42 18.71 -9.48
C GLU A 116 8.44 18.98 -7.98
N MET A 117 7.46 18.43 -7.27
CA MET A 117 7.27 18.66 -5.83
C MET A 117 6.83 17.38 -5.12
N MET A 118 7.22 17.28 -3.85
CA MET A 118 6.82 16.25 -2.91
C MET A 118 6.28 16.86 -1.63
N LEU A 119 5.15 16.34 -1.13
CA LEU A 119 4.65 16.63 0.21
C LEU A 119 4.66 15.34 1.05
N PRO A 120 5.49 15.26 2.13
CA PRO A 120 5.62 14.07 2.93
C PRO A 120 4.50 13.94 3.96
N MET A 121 4.01 12.71 4.13
CA MET A 121 3.08 12.32 5.18
C MET A 121 3.57 11.02 5.85
N ASN A 122 2.73 10.36 6.66
CA ASN A 122 3.15 9.15 7.39
C ASN A 122 2.45 7.90 6.86
N THR A 123 1.14 7.93 6.70
CA THR A 123 0.33 6.80 6.26
C THR A 123 -0.21 7.00 4.84
N GLY A 124 -0.59 5.90 4.19
CA GLY A 124 -1.24 5.99 2.88
C GLY A 124 -2.54 6.80 2.92
N ALA A 125 -3.34 6.63 3.96
CA ALA A 125 -4.56 7.41 4.15
C ALA A 125 -4.28 8.92 4.24
N GLU A 126 -3.24 9.34 4.97
CA GLU A 126 -2.84 10.75 5.01
C GLU A 126 -2.39 11.27 3.63
N ALA A 127 -1.70 10.45 2.84
CA ALA A 127 -1.32 10.83 1.48
C ALA A 127 -2.55 11.03 0.58
N VAL A 128 -3.54 10.14 0.66
CA VAL A 128 -4.81 10.28 -0.08
C VAL A 128 -5.58 11.50 0.38
N GLU A 129 -5.73 11.74 1.68
CA GLU A 129 -6.38 12.95 2.22
C GLU A 129 -5.66 14.23 1.76
N THR A 130 -4.34 14.22 1.73
CA THR A 130 -3.52 15.32 1.23
C THR A 130 -3.79 15.58 -0.25
N ALA A 131 -3.81 14.52 -1.08
CA ALA A 131 -4.10 14.62 -2.51
C ALA A 131 -5.52 15.14 -2.77
N LEU A 132 -6.51 14.67 -2.03
CA LEU A 132 -7.90 15.16 -2.10
C LEU A 132 -8.00 16.64 -1.75
N LYS A 133 -7.31 17.09 -0.68
CA LYS A 133 -7.25 18.52 -0.30
C LYS A 133 -6.56 19.36 -1.37
N ALA A 134 -5.44 18.88 -1.94
CA ALA A 134 -4.74 19.56 -3.02
C ALA A 134 -5.64 19.72 -4.25
N ALA A 135 -6.32 18.63 -4.66
CA ALA A 135 -7.21 18.63 -5.82
C ALA A 135 -8.40 19.59 -5.65
N ARG A 136 -9.06 19.59 -4.47
CA ARG A 136 -10.15 20.54 -4.19
C ARG A 136 -9.67 21.97 -4.26
N ARG A 137 -8.53 22.28 -3.62
CA ARG A 137 -7.98 23.64 -3.60
C ARG A 137 -7.48 24.09 -4.97
N TRP A 138 -6.87 23.20 -5.75
CA TRP A 138 -6.54 23.44 -7.16
C TRP A 138 -7.81 23.74 -7.97
N GLY A 139 -8.86 22.97 -7.74
CA GLY A 139 -10.16 23.19 -8.36
C GLY A 139 -10.71 24.60 -8.12
N TYR A 140 -10.64 25.09 -6.90
CA TYR A 140 -11.13 26.44 -6.56
C TYR A 140 -10.21 27.54 -7.06
N ARG A 141 -8.88 27.42 -6.87
CA ARG A 141 -7.93 28.50 -7.13
C ARG A 141 -7.46 28.57 -8.58
N ILE A 142 -7.38 27.42 -9.27
CA ILE A 142 -6.79 27.32 -10.61
C ILE A 142 -7.86 27.01 -11.66
N LYS A 143 -8.66 25.96 -11.45
CA LYS A 143 -9.71 25.56 -12.39
C LYS A 143 -10.90 26.52 -12.39
N GLY A 144 -11.16 27.25 -11.27
CA GLY A 144 -12.26 28.20 -11.13
C GLY A 144 -13.61 27.55 -10.78
N VAL A 145 -13.59 26.40 -10.14
CA VAL A 145 -14.80 25.78 -9.58
C VAL A 145 -15.32 26.66 -8.44
N GLN A 146 -16.64 26.83 -8.36
CA GLN A 146 -17.28 27.58 -7.28
C GLN A 146 -17.00 26.91 -5.92
N ASP A 147 -16.82 27.72 -4.89
CA ASP A 147 -16.57 27.25 -3.53
C ASP A 147 -17.60 26.19 -3.09
N ASP A 148 -17.10 25.17 -2.40
CA ASP A 148 -17.86 23.99 -1.92
C ASP A 148 -18.52 23.12 -2.99
N ARG A 149 -18.16 23.29 -4.29
CA ARG A 149 -18.69 22.51 -5.41
C ARG A 149 -17.71 21.50 -6.01
N ALA A 150 -16.47 21.44 -5.52
CA ALA A 150 -15.48 20.51 -6.06
C ALA A 150 -15.90 19.04 -5.91
N GLU A 151 -15.88 18.31 -7.02
CA GLU A 151 -16.25 16.90 -7.12
C GLU A 151 -15.04 16.05 -7.47
N VAL A 152 -14.96 14.85 -6.87
CA VAL A 152 -13.94 13.83 -7.15
C VAL A 152 -14.65 12.57 -7.61
N ILE A 153 -14.20 12.01 -8.73
CA ILE A 153 -14.66 10.71 -9.22
C ILE A 153 -13.68 9.66 -8.74
N ALA A 154 -14.20 8.53 -8.22
CA ALA A 154 -13.42 7.35 -7.87
C ALA A 154 -14.02 6.09 -8.49
N CYS A 155 -13.29 4.98 -8.48
CA CYS A 155 -13.77 3.72 -9.04
C CYS A 155 -14.48 2.85 -8.00
N THR A 156 -15.42 2.03 -8.40
CA THR A 156 -15.92 0.93 -7.56
C THR A 156 -14.81 -0.10 -7.30
N GLY A 157 -14.87 -0.81 -6.18
CA GLY A 157 -13.86 -1.80 -5.79
C GLY A 157 -12.56 -1.17 -5.31
N ASN A 158 -12.49 0.13 -5.09
CA ASN A 158 -11.30 0.83 -4.63
C ASN A 158 -10.98 0.55 -3.16
N PHE A 159 -9.70 0.77 -2.81
CA PHE A 159 -9.25 0.89 -1.44
C PHE A 159 -8.20 1.99 -1.30
N HIS A 160 -8.59 3.11 -0.69
CA HIS A 160 -7.72 4.27 -0.50
C HIS A 160 -7.41 4.56 0.98
N GLY A 161 -7.95 3.76 1.91
CA GLY A 161 -7.81 3.94 3.35
C GLY A 161 -9.14 3.84 4.10
N ARG A 162 -9.13 4.18 5.39
CA ARG A 162 -10.27 4.00 6.30
C ARG A 162 -10.66 5.26 7.08
N THR A 163 -10.23 6.45 6.66
CA THR A 163 -10.69 7.72 7.25
C THR A 163 -12.12 8.04 6.82
N ILE A 164 -12.83 8.88 7.58
CA ILE A 164 -14.24 9.24 7.31
C ILE A 164 -14.43 9.79 5.90
N SER A 165 -13.52 10.65 5.41
CA SER A 165 -13.63 11.19 4.05
C SER A 165 -13.32 10.14 2.99
N ILE A 166 -12.31 9.29 3.19
CA ILE A 166 -11.92 8.27 2.22
C ILE A 166 -13.00 7.19 2.07
N ILE A 167 -13.61 6.72 3.15
CA ILE A 167 -14.66 5.70 3.06
C ILE A 167 -15.90 6.20 2.33
N THR A 168 -16.06 7.51 2.18
CA THR A 168 -17.13 8.08 1.37
C THR A 168 -17.07 7.62 -0.09
N CYS A 169 -15.88 7.49 -0.65
CA CYS A 169 -15.68 6.99 -2.02
C CYS A 169 -15.44 5.48 -2.08
N SER A 170 -15.70 4.72 -1.03
CA SER A 170 -15.67 3.26 -1.08
C SER A 170 -17.01 2.71 -1.60
N SER A 171 -16.94 1.63 -2.38
CA SER A 171 -18.10 0.82 -2.75
C SER A 171 -18.35 -0.35 -1.81
N GLU A 172 -17.42 -0.59 -0.84
CA GLU A 172 -17.55 -1.67 0.14
C GLU A 172 -18.49 -1.27 1.25
N GLU A 173 -19.63 -1.94 1.36
CA GLU A 173 -20.65 -1.67 2.38
C GLU A 173 -20.06 -1.80 3.78
N GLN A 174 -19.28 -2.84 4.05
CA GLN A 174 -18.65 -3.08 5.35
C GLN A 174 -17.76 -1.90 5.81
N TYR A 175 -17.21 -1.08 4.90
CA TYR A 175 -16.38 0.08 5.27
C TYR A 175 -17.21 1.32 5.53
N ARG A 176 -18.49 1.32 5.17
CA ARG A 176 -19.39 2.47 5.22
C ARG A 176 -20.49 2.33 6.27
N ASP A 177 -20.90 1.09 6.54
CA ASP A 177 -22.01 0.79 7.41
C ASP A 177 -21.82 1.40 8.80
N ASP A 178 -22.80 2.16 9.27
CA ASP A 178 -22.83 2.89 10.54
C ASP A 178 -21.74 3.98 10.75
N PHE A 179 -21.00 4.38 9.69
CA PHE A 179 -19.94 5.42 9.77
C PHE A 179 -20.32 6.77 9.15
N GLY A 180 -21.58 6.97 8.75
CA GLY A 180 -22.06 8.29 8.28
C GLY A 180 -22.14 9.35 9.40
N PRO A 181 -22.35 10.64 9.06
CA PRO A 181 -22.56 11.20 7.73
C PRO A 181 -21.30 11.27 6.88
N PHE A 182 -21.48 11.09 5.58
CA PHE A 182 -20.37 11.04 4.62
C PHE A 182 -20.00 12.43 4.08
N THR A 183 -18.72 12.57 3.68
CA THR A 183 -18.19 13.78 3.06
C THR A 183 -18.79 13.98 1.66
N PRO A 184 -19.37 15.14 1.31
CA PRO A 184 -19.95 15.37 -0.01
C PRO A 184 -18.91 15.51 -1.12
N GLY A 185 -19.36 15.44 -2.39
CA GLY A 185 -18.55 15.70 -3.58
C GLY A 185 -17.78 14.48 -4.08
N PHE A 186 -18.27 13.26 -3.85
CA PHE A 186 -17.73 12.04 -4.43
C PHE A 186 -18.73 11.33 -5.33
N THR A 187 -18.25 10.84 -6.47
CA THR A 187 -19.01 10.02 -7.42
C THR A 187 -18.22 8.75 -7.72
N LEU A 188 -18.93 7.61 -7.77
CA LEU A 188 -18.33 6.32 -8.11
C LEU A 188 -18.68 5.92 -9.55
N VAL A 189 -17.68 5.41 -10.26
CA VAL A 189 -17.83 4.83 -11.60
C VAL A 189 -17.27 3.39 -11.62
N PRO A 190 -17.75 2.51 -12.49
CA PRO A 190 -17.18 1.18 -12.64
C PRO A 190 -15.69 1.24 -12.99
N TYR A 191 -14.86 0.44 -12.31
CA TYR A 191 -13.45 0.31 -12.64
C TYR A 191 -13.28 -0.36 -14.02
N GLY A 192 -12.44 0.21 -14.86
CA GLY A 192 -12.24 -0.30 -16.23
C GLY A 192 -13.18 0.28 -17.29
N ASP A 193 -14.19 1.10 -16.92
CA ASP A 193 -15.11 1.75 -17.85
C ASP A 193 -14.76 3.24 -18.05
N ALA A 194 -13.93 3.53 -19.06
CA ALA A 194 -13.55 4.89 -19.42
C ALA A 194 -14.76 5.72 -19.93
N GLY A 195 -15.77 5.08 -20.52
CA GLY A 195 -16.98 5.75 -20.94
C GLY A 195 -17.85 6.20 -19.77
N ALA A 196 -17.92 5.41 -18.70
CA ALA A 196 -18.58 5.81 -17.46
C ALA A 196 -17.85 6.98 -16.80
N LEU A 197 -16.51 6.98 -16.79
CA LEU A 197 -15.72 8.12 -16.33
C LEU A 197 -16.09 9.39 -17.10
N GLU A 198 -16.09 9.34 -18.45
CA GLU A 198 -16.36 10.51 -19.27
C GLU A 198 -17.78 11.07 -19.04
N ARG A 199 -18.79 10.21 -18.89
CA ARG A 199 -20.18 10.60 -18.60
C ARG A 199 -20.38 11.19 -17.20
N ALA A 200 -19.54 10.81 -16.23
CA ALA A 200 -19.63 11.30 -14.86
C ALA A 200 -18.95 12.66 -14.64
N ILE A 201 -18.13 13.11 -15.60
CA ILE A 201 -17.44 14.41 -15.48
C ILE A 201 -18.45 15.55 -15.62
N THR A 202 -18.40 16.47 -14.66
CA THR A 202 -19.15 17.74 -14.66
C THR A 202 -18.16 18.92 -14.70
N PRO A 203 -18.62 20.16 -14.90
CA PRO A 203 -17.76 21.35 -14.75
C PRO A 203 -17.09 21.47 -13.36
N ASN A 204 -17.68 20.84 -12.34
CA ASN A 204 -17.17 20.86 -10.96
C ASN A 204 -16.18 19.74 -10.66
N THR A 205 -16.01 18.76 -11.55
CA THR A 205 -15.09 17.65 -11.34
C THR A 205 -13.65 18.14 -11.35
N VAL A 206 -12.95 17.99 -10.22
CA VAL A 206 -11.56 18.45 -10.05
C VAL A 206 -10.55 17.32 -10.20
N ALA A 207 -10.94 16.09 -9.87
CA ALA A 207 -10.02 14.95 -9.93
C ALA A 207 -10.75 13.63 -10.23
N PHE A 208 -9.97 12.71 -10.82
CA PHE A 208 -10.25 11.27 -10.92
C PHE A 208 -9.22 10.50 -10.10
N LEU A 209 -9.67 9.85 -9.02
CA LEU A 209 -8.86 9.05 -8.10
C LEU A 209 -9.00 7.56 -8.46
N PHE A 210 -7.89 6.87 -8.67
CA PHE A 210 -7.90 5.46 -9.05
C PHE A 210 -6.63 4.73 -8.57
N GLU A 211 -6.72 3.40 -8.43
CA GLU A 211 -5.58 2.50 -8.33
C GLU A 211 -5.23 1.98 -9.73
N PRO A 212 -3.97 1.96 -10.17
CA PRO A 212 -3.60 1.36 -11.46
C PRO A 212 -3.89 -0.15 -11.52
N ILE A 213 -3.80 -0.82 -10.38
CA ILE A 213 -4.26 -2.20 -10.16
C ILE A 213 -4.93 -2.20 -8.79
N GLN A 214 -6.20 -2.60 -8.74
CA GLN A 214 -6.93 -2.66 -7.47
C GLN A 214 -6.47 -3.86 -6.65
N GLY A 215 -5.70 -3.57 -5.61
CA GLY A 215 -5.06 -4.60 -4.80
C GLY A 215 -6.02 -5.32 -3.86
N GLU A 216 -6.77 -4.56 -3.06
CA GLU A 216 -7.69 -5.10 -2.05
C GLU A 216 -8.88 -5.82 -2.69
N SER A 217 -9.33 -5.40 -3.88
CA SER A 217 -10.35 -6.10 -4.68
C SER A 217 -9.86 -7.43 -5.30
N GLY A 218 -8.66 -7.89 -4.94
CA GLY A 218 -8.13 -9.18 -5.39
C GLY A 218 -7.25 -9.09 -6.63
N VAL A 219 -6.39 -8.08 -6.71
CA VAL A 219 -5.44 -7.84 -7.81
C VAL A 219 -6.17 -7.71 -9.16
N VAL A 220 -7.11 -6.78 -9.22
CA VAL A 220 -7.89 -6.53 -10.45
C VAL A 220 -7.06 -5.71 -11.42
N ILE A 221 -6.71 -6.32 -12.55
CA ILE A 221 -6.03 -5.67 -13.66
C ILE A 221 -7.10 -5.01 -14.54
N PRO A 222 -6.99 -3.71 -14.86
CA PRO A 222 -7.96 -3.08 -15.74
C PRO A 222 -7.83 -3.58 -17.18
N PRO A 223 -8.85 -3.43 -18.04
CA PRO A 223 -8.73 -3.68 -19.46
C PRO A 223 -7.57 -2.89 -20.09
N GLU A 224 -6.90 -3.50 -21.07
CA GLU A 224 -5.79 -2.84 -21.78
C GLU A 224 -6.24 -1.49 -22.38
N GLY A 225 -5.40 -0.47 -22.23
CA GLY A 225 -5.68 0.89 -22.71
C GLY A 225 -6.66 1.71 -21.87
N TYR A 226 -7.24 1.14 -20.81
CA TYR A 226 -8.17 1.86 -19.94
C TYR A 226 -7.51 3.08 -19.28
N ILE A 227 -6.35 2.90 -18.68
CA ILE A 227 -5.65 3.98 -17.95
C ILE A 227 -5.22 5.08 -18.93
N ARG A 228 -4.77 4.71 -20.14
CA ARG A 228 -4.43 5.66 -21.20
C ARG A 228 -5.65 6.45 -21.64
N ARG A 229 -6.77 5.77 -21.86
CA ARG A 229 -8.02 6.44 -22.22
C ARG A 229 -8.51 7.37 -21.12
N ALA A 230 -8.42 6.95 -19.85
CA ALA A 230 -8.76 7.80 -18.70
C ALA A 230 -7.86 9.06 -18.66
N ARG A 231 -6.54 8.93 -18.96
CA ARG A 231 -5.62 10.08 -19.06
C ARG A 231 -6.08 11.08 -20.13
N GLU A 232 -6.44 10.59 -21.33
CA GLU A 232 -6.93 11.42 -22.43
C GLU A 232 -8.19 12.18 -22.03
N ILE A 233 -9.15 11.51 -21.37
CA ILE A 233 -10.40 12.10 -20.89
C ILE A 233 -10.10 13.17 -19.85
N CYS A 234 -9.32 12.87 -18.82
CA CYS A 234 -8.94 13.83 -17.76
C CYS A 234 -8.28 15.08 -18.36
N THR A 235 -7.36 14.91 -19.31
CA THR A 235 -6.67 16.02 -19.99
C THR A 235 -7.65 16.91 -20.74
N ARG A 236 -8.57 16.32 -21.51
CA ARG A 236 -9.58 17.05 -22.31
C ARG A 236 -10.52 17.88 -21.45
N HIS A 237 -10.87 17.39 -20.27
CA HIS A 237 -11.82 18.01 -19.37
C HIS A 237 -11.16 18.84 -18.26
N ASN A 238 -9.82 19.03 -18.29
CA ASN A 238 -9.07 19.70 -17.25
C ASN A 238 -9.39 19.13 -15.84
N VAL A 239 -9.28 17.80 -15.71
CA VAL A 239 -9.47 17.03 -14.47
C VAL A 239 -8.13 16.43 -14.05
N LEU A 240 -7.74 16.59 -12.81
CA LEU A 240 -6.50 15.99 -12.29
C LEU A 240 -6.65 14.46 -12.24
N MET A 241 -5.73 13.73 -12.86
CA MET A 241 -5.63 12.29 -12.75
C MET A 241 -4.74 11.93 -11.58
N MET A 242 -5.33 11.34 -10.53
CA MET A 242 -4.66 11.01 -9.27
C MET A 242 -4.51 9.50 -9.11
N ALA A 243 -3.29 9.00 -9.20
CA ALA A 243 -2.99 7.56 -9.06
C ALA A 243 -2.57 7.22 -7.64
N ASP A 244 -3.31 6.31 -7.02
CA ASP A 244 -2.92 5.67 -5.78
C ASP A 244 -1.96 4.51 -6.09
N GLU A 245 -0.68 4.80 -6.04
CA GLU A 245 0.42 3.85 -6.24
C GLU A 245 0.97 3.30 -4.92
N ILE A 246 0.25 3.48 -3.81
CA ILE A 246 0.68 3.07 -2.48
C ILE A 246 0.95 1.56 -2.42
N GLN A 247 0.13 0.75 -3.10
CA GLN A 247 0.30 -0.70 -3.13
C GLN A 247 0.97 -1.20 -4.41
N SER A 248 0.65 -0.61 -5.56
CA SER A 248 1.09 -1.05 -6.89
C SER A 248 2.47 -0.50 -7.30
N GLY A 249 2.88 0.61 -6.71
CA GLY A 249 4.14 1.28 -7.03
C GLY A 249 5.38 0.62 -6.41
N LEU A 250 6.50 1.31 -6.60
CA LEU A 250 7.80 0.98 -6.01
C LEU A 250 8.24 -0.47 -6.30
N GLY A 251 8.14 -0.85 -7.59
CA GLY A 251 8.64 -2.11 -8.11
C GLY A 251 7.66 -3.27 -8.07
N ARG A 252 6.53 -3.20 -7.31
CA ARG A 252 5.63 -4.32 -7.11
C ARG A 252 5.15 -4.98 -8.40
N THR A 253 4.84 -4.18 -9.42
CA THR A 253 4.30 -4.63 -10.71
C THR A 253 5.36 -4.84 -11.80
N GLY A 254 6.64 -4.65 -11.48
CA GLY A 254 7.73 -4.75 -12.44
C GLY A 254 8.12 -3.42 -13.11
N LYS A 255 7.55 -2.32 -12.65
CA LYS A 255 7.91 -0.93 -13.00
C LYS A 255 8.00 -0.11 -11.72
N LEU A 256 8.68 1.05 -11.76
CA LEU A 256 8.74 1.93 -10.61
C LEU A 256 7.34 2.39 -10.19
N LEU A 257 6.55 2.83 -11.17
CA LEU A 257 5.13 3.16 -11.01
C LEU A 257 4.29 2.27 -11.94
N ALA A 258 3.18 1.74 -11.46
CA ALA A 258 2.34 0.84 -12.26
C ALA A 258 1.71 1.55 -13.49
N CYS A 259 1.49 2.85 -13.41
CA CYS A 259 1.02 3.66 -14.55
C CYS A 259 1.98 3.64 -15.75
N GLU A 260 3.27 3.34 -15.54
CA GLU A 260 4.27 3.23 -16.63
C GLU A 260 3.97 2.07 -17.58
N HIS A 261 3.21 1.06 -17.17
CA HIS A 261 2.81 -0.04 -18.05
C HIS A 261 1.95 0.43 -19.23
N GLU A 262 1.20 1.50 -19.06
CA GLU A 262 0.39 2.11 -20.12
C GLU A 262 1.05 3.37 -20.72
N GLY A 263 2.29 3.68 -20.31
CA GLY A 263 3.07 4.81 -20.83
C GLY A 263 2.44 6.17 -20.50
N ILE A 264 1.69 6.26 -19.40
CA ILE A 264 1.06 7.51 -18.96
C ILE A 264 1.68 8.04 -17.67
N ARG A 265 1.52 9.33 -17.46
CA ARG A 265 1.89 10.02 -16.23
C ARG A 265 0.65 10.68 -15.61
N PRO A 266 0.25 10.29 -14.40
CA PRO A 266 -0.78 10.98 -13.63
C PRO A 266 -0.33 12.40 -13.23
N ASP A 267 -1.29 13.28 -12.93
CA ASP A 267 -0.99 14.62 -12.42
C ASP A 267 -0.55 14.57 -10.96
N VAL A 268 -1.10 13.61 -10.21
CA VAL A 268 -0.77 13.36 -8.79
C VAL A 268 -0.52 11.88 -8.58
N VAL A 269 0.53 11.55 -7.83
CA VAL A 269 0.83 10.18 -7.38
C VAL A 269 0.95 10.15 -5.87
N MET A 270 0.28 9.18 -5.24
CA MET A 270 0.44 8.88 -3.84
C MET A 270 1.33 7.64 -3.69
N LEU A 271 2.35 7.75 -2.82
CA LEU A 271 3.27 6.67 -2.45
C LEU A 271 3.22 6.41 -0.95
N GLY A 272 3.44 5.17 -0.57
CA GLY A 272 3.48 4.73 0.82
C GLY A 272 4.05 3.31 0.91
N LYS A 273 3.65 2.53 1.91
CA LYS A 273 4.02 1.13 2.04
C LYS A 273 5.53 0.87 1.78
N ALA A 274 5.88 0.36 0.59
CA ALA A 274 7.27 0.06 0.20
C ALA A 274 8.22 1.27 0.22
N LEU A 275 7.69 2.50 0.28
CA LEU A 275 8.51 3.69 0.49
C LEU A 275 9.31 3.63 1.80
N SER A 276 8.82 2.86 2.78
CA SER A 276 9.49 2.63 4.06
C SER A 276 10.36 1.37 4.11
N GLY A 277 10.26 0.49 3.12
CA GLY A 277 10.85 -0.85 3.21
C GLY A 277 10.35 -1.66 4.42
N GLY A 278 9.16 -1.33 4.94
CA GLY A 278 8.54 -1.98 6.10
C GLY A 278 9.10 -1.57 7.46
N MET A 279 10.03 -0.58 7.53
CA MET A 279 10.74 -0.25 8.78
C MET A 279 10.08 0.88 9.58
N TYR A 280 9.50 1.89 8.90
CA TYR A 280 8.92 3.06 9.57
C TYR A 280 7.82 3.69 8.70
N PRO A 281 6.67 4.12 9.25
CA PRO A 281 5.60 4.70 8.45
C PRO A 281 6.06 5.97 7.73
N VAL A 282 5.98 5.98 6.40
CA VAL A 282 6.24 7.12 5.56
C VAL A 282 5.42 7.04 4.28
N SER A 283 4.88 8.17 3.86
CA SER A 283 4.17 8.33 2.60
C SER A 283 4.47 9.70 1.98
N ALA A 284 4.14 9.85 0.71
CA ALA A 284 4.34 11.09 -0.01
C ALA A 284 3.27 11.29 -1.08
N VAL A 285 2.96 12.56 -1.34
CA VAL A 285 2.21 13.00 -2.51
C VAL A 285 3.18 13.69 -3.46
N LEU A 286 3.17 13.30 -4.72
CA LEU A 286 3.98 13.87 -5.79
C LEU A 286 3.08 14.55 -6.81
N ALA A 287 3.43 15.76 -7.23
CA ALA A 287 2.73 16.47 -8.30
C ALA A 287 3.59 17.62 -8.87
N SER A 288 2.99 18.37 -9.80
CA SER A 288 3.56 19.62 -10.29
C SER A 288 3.53 20.73 -9.24
N ARG A 289 4.28 21.81 -9.50
CA ARG A 289 4.21 23.06 -8.69
C ARG A 289 2.84 23.70 -8.74
N GLU A 290 2.13 23.57 -9.86
CA GLU A 290 0.76 24.09 -9.98
C GLU A 290 -0.18 23.42 -8.99
N VAL A 291 -0.07 22.09 -8.82
CA VAL A 291 -0.97 21.31 -7.96
C VAL A 291 -0.59 21.38 -6.48
N LEU A 292 0.68 21.15 -6.12
CA LEU A 292 1.11 21.18 -4.70
C LEU A 292 1.41 22.60 -4.20
N GLY A 293 1.71 23.54 -5.10
CA GLY A 293 1.91 24.96 -4.76
C GLY A 293 0.65 25.71 -4.33
N VAL A 294 -0.52 25.06 -4.37
CA VAL A 294 -1.77 25.66 -3.85
C VAL A 294 -1.81 25.76 -2.32
N PHE A 295 -0.95 25.04 -1.62
CA PHE A 295 -0.88 25.11 -0.16
C PHE A 295 -0.07 26.32 0.30
N ASP A 296 -0.66 27.10 1.20
CA ASP A 296 0.02 28.16 1.93
C ASP A 296 0.50 27.67 3.32
N PRO A 297 1.48 28.33 3.95
CA PRO A 297 1.90 27.98 5.30
C PRO A 297 0.73 27.96 6.29
N GLY A 298 0.56 26.81 6.98
CA GLY A 298 -0.51 26.59 7.96
C GLY A 298 -1.75 25.86 7.45
N ASP A 299 -1.91 25.69 6.14
CA ASP A 299 -3.12 25.05 5.58
C ASP A 299 -3.20 23.56 5.77
N HIS A 300 -2.04 22.91 5.79
CA HIS A 300 -1.93 21.46 5.87
C HIS A 300 -0.60 21.05 6.48
N GLY A 301 -0.59 19.95 7.23
CA GLY A 301 0.62 19.46 7.86
C GLY A 301 0.40 18.24 8.71
N SER A 302 1.51 17.77 9.27
CA SER A 302 1.58 16.63 10.18
C SER A 302 2.77 16.82 11.12
N THR A 303 2.63 16.40 12.38
CA THR A 303 3.73 16.45 13.34
C THR A 303 4.91 15.58 12.90
N PHE A 304 4.63 14.39 12.36
CA PHE A 304 5.67 13.44 11.95
C PHE A 304 5.99 13.46 10.46
N GLY A 305 5.14 14.03 9.59
CA GLY A 305 5.38 14.08 8.14
C GLY A 305 6.71 14.76 7.79
N GLY A 306 7.63 14.03 7.15
CA GLY A 306 8.97 14.51 6.79
C GLY A 306 9.96 14.58 7.94
N ASN A 307 9.76 13.78 9.01
CA ASN A 307 10.73 13.66 10.08
C ASN A 307 12.04 13.04 9.57
N PRO A 308 13.20 13.37 10.22
CA PRO A 308 14.52 12.89 9.76
C PRO A 308 14.63 11.37 9.67
N LEU A 309 14.04 10.64 10.63
CA LEU A 309 14.11 9.18 10.66
C LEU A 309 13.36 8.57 9.46
N ALA A 310 12.12 8.98 9.22
CA ALA A 310 11.33 8.54 8.06
C ALA A 310 12.03 8.87 6.74
N CYS A 311 12.62 10.07 6.63
CA CYS A 311 13.32 10.49 5.41
C CYS A 311 14.54 9.60 5.11
N VAL A 312 15.35 9.28 6.10
CA VAL A 312 16.53 8.41 5.91
C VAL A 312 16.12 6.99 5.56
N VAL A 313 15.10 6.45 6.24
CA VAL A 313 14.55 5.13 5.94
C VAL A 313 14.01 5.08 4.51
N ALA A 314 13.21 6.05 4.08
CA ALA A 314 12.67 6.11 2.73
C ALA A 314 13.76 6.19 1.66
N ARG A 315 14.79 7.03 1.85
CA ARG A 315 15.93 7.12 0.94
C ARG A 315 16.69 5.80 0.83
N ALA A 316 16.93 5.12 1.96
CA ALA A 316 17.56 3.80 1.93
C ALA A 316 16.69 2.76 1.20
N ALA A 317 15.38 2.77 1.44
CA ALA A 317 14.43 1.87 0.78
C ALA A 317 14.36 2.10 -0.74
N LEU A 318 14.34 3.35 -1.21
CA LEU A 318 14.39 3.70 -2.63
C LEU A 318 15.68 3.24 -3.28
N ARG A 319 16.83 3.46 -2.65
CA ARG A 319 18.12 3.02 -3.15
C ARG A 319 18.21 1.50 -3.27
N VAL A 320 17.66 0.75 -2.34
CA VAL A 320 17.59 -0.72 -2.44
C VAL A 320 16.80 -1.13 -3.68
N ILE A 321 15.64 -0.50 -3.96
CA ILE A 321 14.85 -0.82 -5.16
C ILE A 321 15.67 -0.60 -6.44
N VAL A 322 16.40 0.52 -6.52
CA VAL A 322 17.18 0.89 -7.71
C VAL A 322 18.45 0.04 -7.83
N ASP A 323 19.26 0.00 -6.77
CA ASP A 323 20.58 -0.64 -6.79
C ASP A 323 20.51 -2.16 -6.95
N GLU A 324 19.45 -2.80 -6.45
CA GLU A 324 19.24 -4.24 -6.55
C GLU A 324 18.30 -4.64 -7.70
N HIS A 325 17.98 -3.68 -8.58
CA HIS A 325 17.16 -3.90 -9.79
C HIS A 325 15.84 -4.61 -9.49
N LEU A 326 15.17 -4.20 -8.40
CA LEU A 326 13.97 -4.92 -7.93
C LEU A 326 12.77 -4.78 -8.87
N CYS A 327 12.71 -3.73 -9.69
CA CYS A 327 11.66 -3.59 -10.70
C CYS A 327 11.81 -4.65 -11.81
N GLU A 328 13.02 -4.77 -12.38
CA GLU A 328 13.32 -5.74 -13.43
C GLU A 328 13.13 -7.17 -12.92
N ARG A 329 13.60 -7.43 -11.71
CA ARG A 329 13.44 -8.71 -11.04
C ARG A 329 11.95 -9.06 -10.83
N ALA A 330 11.14 -8.11 -10.40
CA ALA A 330 9.70 -8.32 -10.22
C ALA A 330 8.98 -8.56 -11.55
N ALA A 331 9.42 -7.93 -12.64
CA ALA A 331 8.89 -8.20 -13.99
C ALA A 331 9.18 -9.64 -14.42
N GLU A 332 10.47 -10.05 -14.36
CA GLU A 332 10.93 -11.38 -14.78
C GLU A 332 10.27 -12.51 -13.95
N LEU A 333 10.39 -12.41 -12.62
CA LEU A 333 9.85 -13.43 -11.72
C LEU A 333 8.31 -13.44 -11.71
N GLY A 334 7.68 -12.30 -11.94
CA GLY A 334 6.22 -12.19 -12.06
C GLY A 334 5.69 -12.89 -13.31
N GLU A 335 6.34 -12.73 -14.47
CA GLU A 335 6.01 -13.44 -15.70
C GLU A 335 6.23 -14.95 -15.54
N TYR A 336 7.34 -15.33 -14.93
CA TYR A 336 7.62 -16.72 -14.58
C TYR A 336 6.53 -17.31 -13.68
N MET A 337 6.17 -16.61 -12.60
CA MET A 337 5.17 -17.04 -11.62
C MET A 337 3.80 -17.25 -12.27
N ILE A 338 3.30 -16.28 -13.04
CA ILE A 338 1.98 -16.39 -13.68
C ILE A 338 1.94 -17.52 -14.71
N THR A 339 3.03 -17.71 -15.46
CA THR A 339 3.17 -18.80 -16.44
C THR A 339 3.15 -20.18 -15.75
N ARG A 340 3.78 -20.32 -14.59
CA ARG A 340 3.76 -21.56 -13.82
C ARG A 340 2.37 -21.82 -13.21
N LEU A 341 1.73 -20.79 -12.64
CA LEU A 341 0.37 -20.90 -12.07
C LEU A 341 -0.66 -21.31 -13.13
N GLN A 342 -0.59 -20.76 -14.34
CA GLN A 342 -1.50 -21.09 -15.42
C GLN A 342 -1.44 -22.55 -15.89
N LYS A 343 -0.37 -23.29 -15.56
CA LYS A 343 -0.22 -24.72 -15.85
C LYS A 343 -0.89 -25.62 -14.82
N ILE A 344 -1.23 -25.08 -13.66
CA ILE A 344 -1.87 -25.86 -12.58
C ILE A 344 -3.30 -26.19 -12.99
N GLN A 345 -3.57 -27.50 -13.02
CA GLN A 345 -4.94 -28.00 -13.23
C GLN A 345 -5.65 -28.10 -11.89
N SER A 346 -6.65 -27.25 -11.66
CA SER A 346 -7.39 -27.23 -10.41
C SER A 346 -8.90 -27.16 -10.65
N PRO A 347 -9.71 -27.99 -9.97
CA PRO A 347 -11.16 -27.88 -10.03
C PRO A 347 -11.68 -26.60 -9.38
N HIS A 348 -10.87 -25.97 -8.52
CA HIS A 348 -11.27 -24.83 -7.68
C HIS A 348 -10.97 -23.47 -8.29
N VAL A 349 -10.04 -23.38 -9.25
CA VAL A 349 -9.58 -22.10 -9.82
C VAL A 349 -10.42 -21.69 -11.03
N ALA A 350 -10.88 -20.44 -11.02
CA ALA A 350 -11.54 -19.82 -12.17
C ALA A 350 -10.51 -19.19 -13.11
N LEU A 351 -9.55 -18.40 -12.55
CA LEU A 351 -8.48 -17.78 -13.32
C LEU A 351 -7.31 -17.34 -12.42
N PHE A 352 -6.16 -17.16 -13.04
CA PHE A 352 -4.99 -16.48 -12.47
C PHE A 352 -4.83 -15.12 -13.14
N ARG A 353 -4.57 -14.07 -12.36
CA ARG A 353 -4.30 -12.72 -12.87
C ARG A 353 -3.20 -12.06 -12.08
N GLY A 354 -2.44 -11.16 -12.71
CA GLY A 354 -1.36 -10.46 -12.01
C GLY A 354 -0.49 -9.64 -12.91
N LYS A 355 0.38 -8.84 -12.30
CA LYS A 355 1.40 -8.04 -12.96
C LYS A 355 2.62 -7.94 -12.04
N GLY A 356 3.81 -8.31 -12.55
CA GLY A 356 4.98 -8.48 -11.69
C GLY A 356 4.71 -9.50 -10.56
N LEU A 357 5.25 -9.27 -9.39
CA LEU A 357 5.01 -10.12 -8.21
C LEU A 357 3.75 -9.71 -7.43
N PHE A 358 2.69 -9.35 -8.14
CA PHE A 358 1.39 -9.02 -7.59
C PHE A 358 0.32 -9.86 -8.29
N VAL A 359 -0.09 -10.98 -7.67
CA VAL A 359 -0.90 -12.03 -8.29
C VAL A 359 -2.13 -12.35 -7.45
N GLY A 360 -3.25 -12.56 -8.12
CA GLY A 360 -4.50 -13.04 -7.57
C GLY A 360 -4.87 -14.41 -8.16
N ILE A 361 -5.15 -15.39 -7.32
CA ILE A 361 -5.77 -16.67 -7.69
C ILE A 361 -7.26 -16.53 -7.41
N VAL A 362 -8.05 -16.42 -8.45
CA VAL A 362 -9.51 -16.29 -8.34
C VAL A 362 -10.13 -17.67 -8.31
N LEU A 363 -10.85 -17.97 -7.25
CA LEU A 363 -11.52 -19.25 -7.05
C LEU A 363 -12.93 -19.22 -7.62
N LYS A 364 -13.42 -20.38 -8.02
CA LYS A 364 -14.82 -20.58 -8.39
C LYS A 364 -15.72 -20.46 -7.16
N PRO A 365 -16.98 -20.04 -7.29
CA PRO A 365 -17.92 -19.96 -6.16
C PRO A 365 -18.03 -21.29 -5.39
N GLU A 366 -17.99 -22.41 -6.10
CA GLU A 366 -18.12 -23.76 -5.53
C GLU A 366 -16.89 -24.19 -4.72
N ALA A 367 -15.79 -23.46 -4.79
CA ALA A 367 -14.57 -23.78 -4.04
C ALA A 367 -14.69 -23.60 -2.52
N GLY A 368 -15.78 -23.01 -2.01
CA GLY A 368 -16.01 -22.85 -0.56
C GLY A 368 -15.20 -21.73 0.09
N GLY A 369 -14.74 -20.75 -0.70
CA GLY A 369 -14.00 -19.57 -0.24
C GLY A 369 -12.49 -19.74 -0.19
N ALA A 370 -11.78 -18.60 -0.17
CA ALA A 370 -10.31 -18.55 -0.26
C ALA A 370 -9.63 -18.81 1.11
N ARG A 371 -10.30 -18.55 2.21
CA ARG A 371 -9.73 -18.65 3.56
C ARG A 371 -9.17 -20.04 3.84
N ARG A 372 -9.91 -21.12 3.53
CA ARG A 372 -9.48 -22.49 3.76
C ARG A 372 -8.17 -22.84 3.01
N PHE A 373 -7.97 -22.27 1.82
CA PHE A 373 -6.75 -22.47 1.06
C PHE A 373 -5.56 -21.70 1.69
N CYS A 374 -5.80 -20.50 2.21
CA CYS A 374 -4.77 -19.75 2.94
C CYS A 374 -4.36 -20.48 4.23
N GLU A 375 -5.29 -21.10 4.94
CA GLU A 375 -5.02 -21.94 6.11
C GLU A 375 -4.22 -23.21 5.72
N ALA A 376 -4.60 -23.88 4.63
CA ALA A 376 -3.85 -25.03 4.11
C ALA A 376 -2.44 -24.65 3.62
N LEU A 377 -2.26 -23.47 3.03
CA LEU A 377 -0.96 -22.93 2.65
C LEU A 377 -0.10 -22.62 3.88
N MET A 378 -0.69 -22.03 4.93
CA MET A 378 -0.01 -21.76 6.20
C MET A 378 0.53 -23.07 6.81
N GLU A 379 -0.25 -24.15 6.80
CA GLU A 379 0.19 -25.47 7.25
C GLU A 379 1.37 -26.04 6.43
N ARG A 380 1.57 -25.53 5.22
CA ARG A 380 2.68 -25.89 4.33
C ARG A 380 3.83 -24.88 4.32
N GLY A 381 3.77 -23.87 5.20
CA GLY A 381 4.83 -22.86 5.33
C GLY A 381 4.72 -21.68 4.37
N VAL A 382 3.56 -21.42 3.78
CA VAL A 382 3.32 -20.27 2.90
C VAL A 382 2.23 -19.39 3.52
N LEU A 383 2.53 -18.12 3.79
CA LEU A 383 1.55 -17.17 4.30
C LEU A 383 0.97 -16.35 3.13
N ALA A 384 -0.30 -16.58 2.83
CA ALA A 384 -1.06 -15.86 1.84
C ALA A 384 -2.34 -15.28 2.49
N LYS A 385 -3.00 -14.33 1.82
CA LYS A 385 -4.18 -13.66 2.36
C LYS A 385 -5.37 -13.80 1.40
N ASP A 386 -6.49 -14.20 1.96
CA ASP A 386 -7.78 -14.15 1.28
C ASP A 386 -8.30 -12.72 1.17
N THR A 387 -8.95 -12.41 0.06
CA THR A 387 -9.64 -11.13 -0.15
C THR A 387 -10.94 -11.34 -0.91
N HIS A 388 -11.97 -10.55 -0.57
CA HIS A 388 -13.34 -10.66 -1.11
C HIS A 388 -13.88 -12.11 -1.13
N GLY A 389 -13.48 -12.91 -0.16
CA GLY A 389 -13.97 -14.28 0.04
C GLY A 389 -13.53 -15.31 -1.00
N THR A 390 -13.18 -14.93 -2.22
CA THR A 390 -12.91 -15.83 -3.34
C THR A 390 -11.54 -15.68 -3.99
N VAL A 391 -10.69 -14.78 -3.53
CA VAL A 391 -9.37 -14.56 -4.13
C VAL A 391 -8.26 -14.82 -3.11
N ILE A 392 -7.27 -15.62 -3.49
CA ILE A 392 -6.01 -15.75 -2.75
C ILE A 392 -5.03 -14.75 -3.36
N ARG A 393 -4.54 -13.81 -2.54
CA ARG A 393 -3.57 -12.81 -2.99
C ARG A 393 -2.16 -13.25 -2.64
N LEU A 394 -1.27 -13.16 -3.65
CA LEU A 394 0.15 -13.46 -3.55
C LEU A 394 0.94 -12.22 -3.94
N ALA A 395 1.76 -11.76 -3.01
CA ALA A 395 2.66 -10.62 -3.19
C ALA A 395 3.97 -10.85 -2.41
N PRO A 396 4.78 -11.87 -2.77
CA PRO A 396 6.04 -12.12 -2.08
C PRO A 396 6.98 -10.90 -2.17
N PRO A 397 7.93 -10.71 -1.23
CA PRO A 397 8.95 -9.68 -1.35
C PRO A 397 9.71 -9.77 -2.68
N LEU A 398 10.11 -8.62 -3.25
CA LEU A 398 10.78 -8.58 -4.55
C LEU A 398 12.17 -9.21 -4.53
N VAL A 399 12.73 -9.38 -3.32
CA VAL A 399 14.01 -10.05 -3.08
C VAL A 399 13.91 -11.57 -3.09
N THR A 400 12.71 -12.15 -3.19
CA THR A 400 12.48 -13.60 -3.27
C THR A 400 13.28 -14.21 -4.41
N LYS A 401 13.99 -15.29 -4.17
CA LYS A 401 14.76 -16.01 -5.18
C LYS A 401 13.89 -16.95 -6.01
N LYS A 402 14.37 -17.28 -7.20
CA LYS A 402 13.63 -18.19 -8.10
C LYS A 402 13.35 -19.55 -7.45
N GLU A 403 14.33 -20.10 -6.73
CA GLU A 403 14.21 -21.40 -6.04
C GLU A 403 13.17 -21.35 -4.91
N GLU A 404 13.07 -20.20 -4.20
CA GLU A 404 12.06 -19.98 -3.17
C GLU A 404 10.65 -19.85 -3.79
N LEU A 405 10.58 -19.20 -4.96
CA LEU A 405 9.35 -19.08 -5.74
C LEU A 405 8.91 -20.45 -6.29
N ASP A 406 9.83 -21.27 -6.78
CA ASP A 406 9.55 -22.63 -7.24
C ASP A 406 8.98 -23.49 -6.10
N TRP A 407 9.62 -23.47 -4.94
CA TRP A 407 9.12 -24.17 -3.76
C TRP A 407 7.73 -23.70 -3.35
N MET A 408 7.47 -22.39 -3.34
CA MET A 408 6.15 -21.82 -3.04
C MET A 408 5.09 -22.32 -4.03
N LEU A 409 5.42 -22.32 -5.32
CA LEU A 409 4.49 -22.77 -6.39
C LEU A 409 4.12 -24.25 -6.24
N GLU A 410 5.07 -25.10 -5.82
CA GLU A 410 4.79 -26.50 -5.50
C GLU A 410 3.80 -26.65 -4.33
N GLN A 411 3.92 -25.79 -3.28
CA GLN A 411 2.97 -25.82 -2.17
C GLN A 411 1.58 -25.34 -2.62
N ILE A 412 1.52 -24.31 -3.46
CA ILE A 412 0.26 -23.80 -4.02
C ILE A 412 -0.42 -24.85 -4.89
N GLU A 413 0.31 -25.51 -5.79
CA GLU A 413 -0.20 -26.59 -6.63
C GLU A 413 -0.76 -27.73 -5.79
N ALA A 414 -0.05 -28.16 -4.76
CA ALA A 414 -0.49 -29.22 -3.84
C ALA A 414 -1.80 -28.85 -3.11
N VAL A 415 -1.98 -27.58 -2.72
CA VAL A 415 -3.21 -27.12 -2.04
C VAL A 415 -4.37 -26.93 -3.02
N LEU A 416 -4.11 -26.50 -4.25
CA LEU A 416 -5.15 -26.29 -5.26
C LEU A 416 -5.63 -27.58 -5.93
N SER A 417 -4.93 -28.70 -5.73
CA SER A 417 -5.26 -30.00 -6.31
C SER A 417 -6.13 -30.89 -5.40
N ILE A 418 -6.44 -30.45 -4.16
CA ILE A 418 -7.19 -31.23 -3.15
C ILE A 418 -8.71 -31.04 -3.35
#